data_fba3c9f92e391e8588109d7db9d619df
#
_entry.id   fba3c9f92e391e8588109d7db9d619df
#
_cell.length_a   1.000
_cell.length_b   1.000
_cell.length_c   1.000
_cell.angle_alpha   90.00
_cell.angle_beta   90.00
_cell.angle_gamma   90.00
#
_symmetry.space_group_name_H-M   'P 1'
#
loop_
_entity.id
_entity.type
_entity.pdbx_description
1 polymer ?
#
loop_
_entity_poly.entity_id
_entity_poly.type
_entity_poly.pdbx_seq_one_letter_code
_entity_poly.pdbx_strand_id
1 'polypeptide(L)'
;MGLRIYNSLSNEIEDFKPLNEGKVTMYVCGPTVYNKIHIGNARPVVFFDIVKRYLTYLGYEVTYASNITDVDDKIIDSALKNNVDEIEYAHHFADVFLKNVKELGCELPDHVPYATNYMEQMITFIQKLIETGYAYTVDGDVYFRVSKLAEYGALSKQKLDQLDSGVRIDVDTKKENPSDFALWKKTEVGIKWDSPFGMGRPGWHTECVCMIEDIFKQPIDIHGGGFDLRFPHHENEIAQYRAVHHHDLSKYFMHVGRLGINGEKMSKSLGNTVIVDDLGDKALPYRLFISMQNYRNQVNFTDELFESYVKDYEKIKRAYQQAQFTLDLNNIVNDSKDQCVIDEFVLHMNDDFNTPNVYTLILQLIKDINVSIRSKDYTALATKFNTLTEILDVFGIMFEYHKLTESDREVYNLWQEARTNKDFEKADIYRNELVNRGVLWFYIMVNH
;
A
#
# COMPACT_ATOMS: atom_id res chain seq x y z
N MET A 1 -5.00 -25.02 -4.79
CA MET A 1 -4.25 -24.31 -5.84
C MET A 1 -3.33 -23.32 -5.11
N GLY A 2 -2.02 -23.32 -5.42
CA GLY A 2 -1.09 -22.38 -4.76
C GLY A 2 -1.27 -20.95 -5.24
N LEU A 3 -0.66 -19.99 -4.55
CA LEU A 3 -0.67 -18.60 -4.94
C LEU A 3 -0.01 -18.41 -6.31
N ARG A 4 -0.66 -17.69 -7.19
CA ARG A 4 -0.14 -17.25 -8.49
C ARG A 4 -0.15 -15.73 -8.53
N ILE A 5 0.91 -15.14 -9.06
CA ILE A 5 1.05 -13.68 -9.16
C ILE A 5 1.50 -13.26 -10.55
N TYR A 6 1.04 -12.11 -10.99
CA TYR A 6 1.53 -11.52 -12.23
C TYR A 6 2.91 -10.91 -12.02
N ASN A 7 3.89 -11.41 -12.78
CA ASN A 7 5.25 -10.88 -12.75
C ASN A 7 5.45 -9.93 -13.93
N SER A 8 5.69 -8.65 -13.63
CA SER A 8 5.92 -7.64 -14.67
C SER A 8 7.22 -7.86 -15.45
N LEU A 9 8.16 -8.65 -14.92
CA LEU A 9 9.41 -8.97 -15.60
C LEU A 9 9.18 -9.95 -16.75
N SER A 10 8.41 -11.01 -16.53
CA SER A 10 8.02 -11.97 -17.58
C SER A 10 6.79 -11.52 -18.37
N ASN A 11 5.92 -10.65 -17.80
CA ASN A 11 4.56 -10.32 -18.22
C ASN A 11 3.59 -11.53 -18.19
N GLU A 12 3.79 -12.46 -17.28
CA GLU A 12 2.99 -13.67 -17.13
C GLU A 12 2.50 -13.83 -15.69
N ILE A 13 1.43 -14.60 -15.49
CA ILE A 13 1.00 -15.08 -14.17
C ILE A 13 1.76 -16.36 -13.86
N GLU A 14 2.56 -16.33 -12.80
CA GLU A 14 3.45 -17.39 -12.39
C GLU A 14 3.04 -17.97 -11.05
N ASP A 15 3.35 -19.26 -10.81
CA ASP A 15 3.25 -19.85 -9.48
C ASP A 15 4.23 -19.17 -8.54
N PHE A 16 3.74 -18.64 -7.43
CA PHE A 16 4.59 -18.01 -6.42
C PHE A 16 5.40 -19.07 -5.67
N LYS A 17 6.70 -18.91 -5.71
CA LYS A 17 7.66 -19.77 -4.99
C LYS A 17 8.72 -18.86 -4.36
N PRO A 18 8.76 -18.72 -3.04
CA PRO A 18 9.77 -17.87 -2.40
C PRO A 18 11.19 -18.42 -2.64
N LEU A 19 12.17 -17.54 -2.54
CA LEU A 19 13.60 -17.90 -2.62
C LEU A 19 14.02 -18.80 -1.45
N ASN A 20 13.46 -18.55 -0.27
CA ASN A 20 13.68 -19.33 0.93
C ASN A 20 12.35 -19.92 1.41
N GLU A 21 12.29 -21.22 1.64
CA GLU A 21 11.07 -21.91 2.06
C GLU A 21 10.49 -21.29 3.35
N GLY A 22 9.21 -21.00 3.34
CA GLY A 22 8.48 -20.39 4.47
C GLY A 22 8.76 -18.91 4.73
N LYS A 23 9.70 -18.27 4.00
CA LYS A 23 10.05 -16.87 4.19
C LYS A 23 9.86 -16.09 2.90
N VAL A 24 9.37 -14.87 3.03
CA VAL A 24 9.20 -13.94 1.89
C VAL A 24 9.84 -12.60 2.21
N THR A 25 10.67 -12.13 1.29
CA THR A 25 11.28 -10.79 1.35
C THR A 25 10.60 -9.88 0.34
N MET A 26 10.13 -8.73 0.79
CA MET A 26 9.40 -7.75 -0.02
C MET A 26 9.97 -6.35 0.17
N TYR A 27 10.31 -5.68 -0.94
CA TYR A 27 10.68 -4.28 -0.95
C TYR A 27 9.75 -3.50 -1.86
N VAL A 28 9.21 -2.40 -1.37
CA VAL A 28 8.33 -1.52 -2.14
C VAL A 28 8.92 -0.12 -2.13
N CYS A 29 9.15 0.46 -3.31
CA CYS A 29 9.64 1.82 -3.41
C CYS A 29 8.67 2.80 -2.76
N GLY A 30 9.19 3.52 -1.76
CA GLY A 30 8.46 4.52 -1.01
C GLY A 30 8.41 5.89 -1.68
N PRO A 31 7.82 6.88 -1.03
CA PRO A 31 7.65 8.20 -1.62
C PRO A 31 8.90 9.07 -1.48
N THR A 32 9.05 10.03 -2.42
CA THR A 32 9.85 11.23 -2.20
C THR A 32 9.04 12.22 -1.37
N VAL A 33 9.55 12.54 -0.18
CA VAL A 33 8.80 13.28 0.86
C VAL A 33 8.97 14.80 0.72
N TYR A 34 8.48 15.37 -0.36
CA TYR A 34 8.47 16.82 -0.60
C TYR A 34 7.11 17.47 -0.36
N ASN A 35 6.08 16.70 -0.08
CA ASN A 35 4.71 17.17 0.17
C ASN A 35 3.84 16.03 0.69
N LYS A 36 2.63 16.35 1.19
CA LYS A 36 1.58 15.38 1.51
C LYS A 36 1.28 14.47 0.32
N ILE A 37 1.00 13.20 0.61
CA ILE A 37 0.64 12.23 -0.42
C ILE A 37 -0.83 12.39 -0.83
N HIS A 38 -1.09 12.17 -2.10
CA HIS A 38 -2.44 12.08 -2.63
C HIS A 38 -2.93 10.62 -2.67
N ILE A 39 -4.24 10.42 -2.82
CA ILE A 39 -4.86 9.08 -2.84
C ILE A 39 -4.24 8.13 -3.86
N GLY A 40 -3.73 8.62 -4.99
CA GLY A 40 -3.02 7.80 -5.98
C GLY A 40 -1.71 7.20 -5.44
N ASN A 41 -0.97 7.93 -4.58
CA ASN A 41 0.23 7.42 -3.91
C ASN A 41 -0.12 6.41 -2.81
N ALA A 42 -1.28 6.56 -2.17
CA ALA A 42 -1.76 5.64 -1.15
C ALA A 42 -2.12 4.25 -1.71
N ARG A 43 -2.45 4.15 -3.00
CA ARG A 43 -2.89 2.90 -3.63
C ARG A 43 -1.85 1.77 -3.53
N PRO A 44 -0.57 1.95 -3.91
CA PRO A 44 0.46 0.94 -3.68
C PRO A 44 0.63 0.59 -2.20
N VAL A 45 0.59 1.57 -1.31
CA VAL A 45 0.72 1.36 0.14
C VAL A 45 -0.34 0.39 0.65
N VAL A 46 -1.61 0.62 0.32
CA VAL A 46 -2.73 -0.26 0.71
C VAL A 46 -2.59 -1.64 0.07
N PHE A 47 -2.25 -1.72 -1.21
CA PHE A 47 -2.13 -3.00 -1.90
C PHE A 47 -1.02 -3.87 -1.31
N PHE A 48 0.17 -3.34 -1.08
CA PHE A 48 1.27 -4.14 -0.54
C PHE A 48 1.09 -4.48 0.94
N ASP A 49 0.33 -3.70 1.71
CA ASP A 49 -0.13 -4.11 3.03
C ASP A 49 -1.04 -5.37 2.95
N ILE A 50 -1.95 -5.43 1.98
CA ILE A 50 -2.79 -6.61 1.74
C ILE A 50 -1.92 -7.81 1.29
N VAL A 51 -0.94 -7.59 0.42
CA VAL A 51 0.01 -8.65 0.01
C VAL A 51 0.74 -9.21 1.22
N LYS A 52 1.30 -8.35 2.10
CA LYS A 52 1.94 -8.77 3.36
C LYS A 52 1.00 -9.59 4.22
N ARG A 53 -0.21 -9.08 4.49
CA ARG A 53 -1.21 -9.76 5.33
C ARG A 53 -1.64 -11.09 4.75
N TYR A 54 -1.88 -11.17 3.44
CA TYR A 54 -2.28 -12.42 2.82
C TYR A 54 -1.15 -13.45 2.79
N LEU A 55 0.09 -13.06 2.52
CA LEU A 55 1.24 -13.97 2.63
C LEU A 55 1.43 -14.47 4.06
N THR A 56 1.25 -13.61 5.06
CA THR A 56 1.26 -14.01 6.48
C THR A 56 0.10 -14.98 6.79
N TYR A 57 -1.09 -14.72 6.25
CA TYR A 57 -2.25 -15.62 6.36
C TYR A 57 -1.97 -17.01 5.77
N LEU A 58 -1.20 -17.09 4.67
CA LEU A 58 -0.75 -18.35 4.08
C LEU A 58 0.36 -19.05 4.89
N GLY A 59 0.82 -18.45 5.99
CA GLY A 59 1.83 -19.02 6.88
C GLY A 59 3.29 -18.63 6.57
N TYR A 60 3.52 -17.66 5.68
CA TYR A 60 4.86 -17.15 5.42
C TYR A 60 5.31 -16.16 6.50
N GLU A 61 6.60 -16.22 6.87
CA GLU A 61 7.30 -15.15 7.59
C GLU A 61 7.69 -14.06 6.57
N VAL A 62 7.02 -12.92 6.60
CA VAL A 62 7.22 -11.83 5.64
C VAL A 62 8.07 -10.74 6.23
N THR A 63 9.22 -10.42 5.60
CA THR A 63 10.02 -9.23 5.90
C THR A 63 9.73 -8.17 4.84
N TYR A 64 9.15 -7.05 5.25
CA TYR A 64 8.72 -5.97 4.38
C TYR A 64 9.54 -4.70 4.63
N ALA A 65 10.14 -4.14 3.58
CA ALA A 65 10.84 -2.87 3.61
C ALA A 65 10.21 -1.87 2.63
N SER A 66 10.16 -0.60 3.02
CA SER A 66 9.78 0.51 2.13
C SER A 66 10.55 1.75 2.53
N ASN A 67 11.26 2.37 1.58
CA ASN A 67 12.14 3.50 1.86
C ASN A 67 11.39 4.83 1.99
N ILE A 68 12.10 5.80 2.52
CA ILE A 68 11.80 7.23 2.42
C ILE A 68 12.92 7.88 1.61
N THR A 69 12.59 8.44 0.45
CA THR A 69 13.51 9.30 -0.30
C THR A 69 13.43 10.71 0.29
N ASP A 70 14.38 11.01 1.17
CA ASP A 70 14.49 12.27 1.93
C ASP A 70 15.53 13.23 1.34
N VAL A 71 16.07 12.94 0.17
CA VAL A 71 16.94 13.81 -0.63
C VAL A 71 16.56 13.76 -2.11
N ASP A 72 16.13 14.89 -2.67
CA ASP A 72 15.73 15.02 -4.08
C ASP A 72 15.65 16.50 -4.46
N ASP A 73 15.77 16.82 -5.75
CA ASP A 73 15.64 18.19 -6.25
C ASP A 73 14.34 18.87 -5.79
N LYS A 74 13.23 18.13 -5.76
CA LYS A 74 11.91 18.66 -5.32
C LYS A 74 11.88 19.02 -3.83
N ILE A 75 12.59 18.26 -3.01
CA ILE A 75 12.71 18.55 -1.56
C ILE A 75 13.52 19.83 -1.39
N ILE A 76 14.68 19.94 -2.05
CA ILE A 76 15.56 21.11 -2.00
C ILE A 76 14.81 22.37 -2.46
N ASP A 77 14.17 22.32 -3.62
CA ASP A 77 13.39 23.44 -4.16
C ASP A 77 12.25 23.85 -3.23
N SER A 78 11.59 22.89 -2.60
CA SER A 78 10.48 23.16 -1.69
C SER A 78 10.94 23.71 -0.35
N ALA A 79 12.02 23.21 0.21
CA ALA A 79 12.64 23.71 1.45
C ALA A 79 13.14 25.14 1.27
N LEU A 80 13.83 25.44 0.17
CA LEU A 80 14.29 26.78 -0.18
C LEU A 80 13.12 27.78 -0.30
N LYS A 81 12.05 27.39 -0.98
CA LYS A 81 10.83 28.23 -1.13
C LYS A 81 10.16 28.54 0.22
N ASN A 82 10.22 27.62 1.17
CA ASN A 82 9.64 27.77 2.50
C ASN A 82 10.64 28.31 3.53
N ASN A 83 11.89 28.53 3.16
CA ASN A 83 12.98 28.99 4.04
C ASN A 83 13.15 28.08 5.28
N VAL A 84 13.18 26.76 5.06
CA VAL A 84 13.36 25.72 6.06
C VAL A 84 14.57 24.86 5.67
N ASP A 85 15.22 24.25 6.65
CA ASP A 85 16.28 23.25 6.39
C ASP A 85 15.74 22.06 5.60
N GLU A 86 16.50 21.52 4.68
CA GLU A 86 16.05 20.48 3.74
C GLU A 86 15.75 19.15 4.44
N ILE A 87 16.57 18.77 5.43
CA ILE A 87 16.37 17.56 6.21
C ILE A 87 15.16 17.71 7.13
N GLU A 88 15.02 18.85 7.81
CA GLU A 88 13.87 19.14 8.65
C GLU A 88 12.56 19.11 7.81
N TYR A 89 12.60 19.70 6.60
CA TYR A 89 11.48 19.68 5.67
C TYR A 89 11.10 18.25 5.25
N ALA A 90 12.07 17.44 4.86
CA ALA A 90 11.85 16.06 4.44
C ALA A 90 11.31 15.20 5.59
N HIS A 91 11.90 15.30 6.78
CA HIS A 91 11.45 14.54 7.96
C HIS A 91 10.03 14.90 8.37
N HIS A 92 9.64 16.19 8.29
CA HIS A 92 8.25 16.59 8.53
C HIS A 92 7.27 15.84 7.61
N PHE A 93 7.54 15.77 6.30
CA PHE A 93 6.66 15.06 5.37
C PHE A 93 6.78 13.54 5.46
N ALA A 94 7.92 13.01 5.91
CA ALA A 94 8.05 11.60 6.25
C ALA A 94 7.12 11.21 7.42
N ASP A 95 7.08 12.01 8.48
CA ASP A 95 6.18 11.80 9.60
C ASP A 95 4.70 11.87 9.19
N VAL A 96 4.35 12.84 8.35
CA VAL A 96 3.00 12.96 7.77
C VAL A 96 2.66 11.71 6.94
N PHE A 97 3.59 11.22 6.12
CA PHE A 97 3.39 10.00 5.34
C PHE A 97 3.15 8.78 6.24
N LEU A 98 4.00 8.56 7.23
CA LEU A 98 3.87 7.42 8.16
C LEU A 98 2.57 7.49 8.99
N LYS A 99 2.10 8.70 9.32
CA LYS A 99 0.79 8.91 9.92
C LYS A 99 -0.33 8.49 8.95
N ASN A 100 -0.27 8.92 7.69
CA ASN A 100 -1.25 8.54 6.68
C ASN A 100 -1.30 7.02 6.42
N VAL A 101 -0.15 6.33 6.46
CA VAL A 101 -0.10 4.86 6.38
C VAL A 101 -0.98 4.23 7.48
N LYS A 102 -0.85 4.71 8.72
CA LYS A 102 -1.66 4.22 9.85
C LYS A 102 -3.13 4.59 9.72
N GLU A 103 -3.45 5.82 9.31
CA GLU A 103 -4.84 6.28 9.10
C GLU A 103 -5.58 5.47 8.03
N LEU A 104 -4.83 4.99 7.03
CA LEU A 104 -5.33 4.04 6.02
C LEU A 104 -5.47 2.60 6.55
N GLY A 105 -5.22 2.34 7.84
CA GLY A 105 -5.28 1.00 8.44
C GLY A 105 -4.14 0.07 7.99
N CYS A 106 -3.07 0.61 7.40
CA CYS A 106 -1.92 -0.17 6.99
C CYS A 106 -0.93 -0.37 8.16
N GLU A 107 -0.26 -1.52 8.16
CA GLU A 107 0.88 -1.76 9.01
C GLU A 107 2.10 -0.98 8.50
N LEU A 108 2.94 -0.53 9.42
CA LEU A 108 4.23 0.02 9.00
C LEU A 108 5.13 -1.10 8.46
N PRO A 109 5.99 -0.81 7.47
CA PRO A 109 7.03 -1.74 7.07
C PRO A 109 7.95 -2.13 8.23
N ASP A 110 8.50 -3.33 8.20
CA ASP A 110 9.45 -3.80 9.21
C ASP A 110 10.76 -3.00 9.16
N HIS A 111 11.11 -2.50 7.95
CA HIS A 111 12.23 -1.60 7.72
C HIS A 111 11.78 -0.37 6.94
N VAL A 112 12.13 0.82 7.45
CA VAL A 112 11.85 2.12 6.82
C VAL A 112 13.18 2.87 6.65
N PRO A 113 14.03 2.48 5.68
CA PRO A 113 15.31 3.15 5.45
C PRO A 113 15.11 4.55 4.84
N TYR A 114 15.91 5.51 5.29
CA TYR A 114 15.99 6.86 4.74
C TYR A 114 17.20 6.97 3.81
N ALA A 115 17.05 7.60 2.64
CA ALA A 115 18.09 7.68 1.64
C ALA A 115 19.37 8.35 2.18
N THR A 116 19.24 9.38 3.00
CA THR A 116 20.38 10.08 3.61
C THR A 116 21.23 9.20 4.52
N ASN A 117 20.71 8.10 5.03
CA ASN A 117 21.45 7.16 5.88
C ASN A 117 22.28 6.15 5.08
N TYR A 118 22.17 6.13 3.74
CA TYR A 118 22.81 5.15 2.86
C TYR A 118 23.86 5.76 1.91
N MET A 119 24.34 6.98 2.19
CA MET A 119 25.27 7.69 1.30
C MET A 119 26.57 6.92 1.08
N GLU A 120 27.18 6.35 2.10
CA GLU A 120 28.42 5.59 1.99
C GLU A 120 28.22 4.32 1.14
N GLN A 121 27.10 3.62 1.32
CA GLN A 121 26.75 2.45 0.54
C GLN A 121 26.56 2.81 -0.94
N MET A 122 25.84 3.90 -1.22
CA MET A 122 25.62 4.38 -2.58
C MET A 122 26.94 4.80 -3.26
N ILE A 123 27.79 5.54 -2.58
CA ILE A 123 29.11 5.92 -3.11
C ILE A 123 29.94 4.67 -3.42
N THR A 124 29.99 3.71 -2.51
CA THR A 124 30.72 2.44 -2.71
C THR A 124 30.16 1.65 -3.88
N PHE A 125 28.83 1.59 -4.02
CA PHE A 125 28.18 0.89 -5.11
C PHE A 125 28.47 1.54 -6.48
N ILE A 126 28.42 2.88 -6.54
CA ILE A 126 28.77 3.64 -7.74
C ILE A 126 30.25 3.42 -8.13
N GLN A 127 31.16 3.35 -7.16
CA GLN A 127 32.57 3.01 -7.44
C GLN A 127 32.69 1.62 -8.10
N LYS A 128 31.98 0.60 -7.60
CA LYS A 128 31.97 -0.73 -8.24
C LYS A 128 31.47 -0.67 -9.69
N LEU A 129 30.45 0.15 -9.98
CA LEU A 129 29.94 0.33 -11.34
C LEU A 129 30.98 0.99 -12.27
N ILE A 130 31.77 1.92 -11.75
CA ILE A 130 32.88 2.54 -12.50
C ILE A 130 34.01 1.51 -12.75
N GLU A 131 34.42 0.77 -11.72
CA GLU A 131 35.46 -0.26 -11.81
C GLU A 131 35.11 -1.37 -12.81
N THR A 132 33.83 -1.77 -12.86
CA THR A 132 33.36 -2.75 -13.84
C THR A 132 33.10 -2.16 -15.23
N GLY A 133 33.28 -0.83 -15.36
CA GLY A 133 33.12 -0.08 -16.61
C GLY A 133 31.67 0.13 -17.04
N TYR A 134 30.68 -0.16 -16.18
CA TYR A 134 29.27 0.16 -16.44
C TYR A 134 28.92 1.61 -16.12
N ALA A 135 29.80 2.34 -15.47
CA ALA A 135 29.63 3.77 -15.25
C ALA A 135 30.85 4.56 -15.69
N TYR A 136 30.69 5.87 -15.91
CA TYR A 136 31.74 6.80 -16.29
C TYR A 136 31.52 8.16 -15.64
N THR A 137 32.60 8.91 -15.47
CA THR A 137 32.63 10.23 -14.83
C THR A 137 32.83 11.33 -15.84
N VAL A 138 32.02 12.38 -15.80
CA VAL A 138 32.19 13.60 -16.60
C VAL A 138 31.99 14.83 -15.73
N ASP A 139 33.00 15.65 -15.57
CA ASP A 139 32.98 16.94 -14.83
C ASP A 139 32.43 16.84 -13.40
N GLY A 140 32.57 15.65 -12.75
CA GLY A 140 32.08 15.39 -11.41
C GLY A 140 30.66 14.79 -11.33
N ASP A 141 30.01 14.63 -12.47
CA ASP A 141 28.80 13.78 -12.59
C ASP A 141 29.22 12.34 -12.90
N VAL A 142 28.42 11.36 -12.46
CA VAL A 142 28.63 9.95 -12.82
C VAL A 142 27.36 9.43 -13.49
N TYR A 143 27.53 8.79 -14.64
CA TYR A 143 26.43 8.23 -15.42
C TYR A 143 26.57 6.72 -15.59
N PHE A 144 25.45 6.01 -15.59
CA PHE A 144 25.39 4.60 -15.97
C PHE A 144 25.38 4.48 -17.49
N ARG A 145 26.22 3.60 -18.03
CA ARG A 145 26.34 3.33 -19.46
C ARG A 145 25.36 2.26 -19.89
N VAL A 146 24.14 2.67 -20.29
CA VAL A 146 23.04 1.78 -20.65
C VAL A 146 23.39 0.86 -21.83
N SER A 147 24.12 1.38 -22.82
CA SER A 147 24.52 0.63 -24.03
C SER A 147 25.40 -0.61 -23.74
N LYS A 148 26.02 -0.69 -22.54
CA LYS A 148 26.84 -1.83 -22.14
C LYS A 148 26.02 -3.02 -21.63
N LEU A 149 24.75 -2.79 -21.24
CA LEU A 149 23.85 -3.83 -20.75
C LEU A 149 22.86 -4.23 -21.84
N ALA A 150 23.14 -5.34 -22.53
CA ALA A 150 22.31 -5.82 -23.65
C ALA A 150 20.85 -6.10 -23.25
N GLU A 151 20.61 -6.39 -21.98
CA GLU A 151 19.29 -6.74 -21.42
C GLU A 151 18.52 -5.54 -20.87
N TYR A 152 19.02 -4.30 -21.07
CA TYR A 152 18.26 -3.11 -20.65
C TYR A 152 16.95 -3.03 -21.40
N GLY A 153 15.86 -2.71 -20.67
CA GLY A 153 14.50 -2.77 -21.20
C GLY A 153 13.79 -4.10 -20.94
N ALA A 154 14.42 -5.04 -20.19
CA ALA A 154 13.83 -6.33 -19.90
C ALA A 154 12.51 -6.24 -19.11
N LEU A 155 12.39 -5.27 -18.19
CA LEU A 155 11.17 -5.04 -17.41
C LEU A 155 10.13 -4.22 -18.21
N SER A 156 10.55 -3.11 -18.79
CA SER A 156 9.67 -2.17 -19.50
C SER A 156 9.22 -2.67 -20.86
N LYS A 157 9.95 -3.64 -21.43
CA LYS A 157 9.81 -4.12 -22.82
C LYS A 157 10.07 -3.03 -23.86
N GLN A 158 10.79 -1.98 -23.47
CA GLN A 158 11.20 -0.91 -24.38
C GLN A 158 12.55 -1.24 -25.01
N LYS A 159 12.65 -0.98 -26.32
CA LYS A 159 13.92 -1.10 -27.03
C LYS A 159 14.68 0.23 -26.99
N LEU A 160 16.00 0.17 -26.80
CA LEU A 160 16.86 1.36 -26.74
C LEU A 160 16.66 2.31 -27.95
N ASP A 161 16.53 1.76 -29.16
CA ASP A 161 16.31 2.53 -30.39
C ASP A 161 14.99 3.32 -30.38
N GLN A 162 14.00 2.90 -29.56
CA GLN A 162 12.73 3.61 -29.40
C GLN A 162 12.80 4.69 -28.32
N LEU A 163 13.70 4.54 -27.35
CA LEU A 163 13.94 5.55 -26.32
C LEU A 163 14.64 6.79 -26.89
N ASP A 164 15.54 6.61 -27.83
CA ASP A 164 16.26 7.71 -28.48
C ASP A 164 15.38 8.54 -29.41
N SER A 165 14.26 7.99 -29.90
CA SER A 165 13.36 8.64 -30.88
C SER A 165 12.14 9.33 -30.28
N GLY A 166 11.79 9.09 -29.03
CA GLY A 166 10.46 9.44 -28.45
C GLY A 166 10.45 10.45 -27.31
N VAL A 167 11.56 10.77 -26.72
CA VAL A 167 11.63 11.68 -25.57
C VAL A 167 12.24 13.02 -26.01
N ARG A 168 11.56 14.13 -25.72
CA ARG A 168 12.19 15.45 -25.64
C ARG A 168 13.14 15.42 -24.43
N ILE A 169 14.31 14.80 -24.63
CA ILE A 169 15.41 14.85 -23.68
C ILE A 169 16.07 16.20 -23.96
N ASP A 170 16.14 17.07 -22.96
CA ASP A 170 17.17 18.11 -22.95
C ASP A 170 18.48 17.37 -23.16
N VAL A 171 19.13 17.65 -24.31
CA VAL A 171 20.33 16.95 -24.69
C VAL A 171 21.41 17.36 -23.71
N ASP A 172 21.57 16.59 -22.63
CA ASP A 172 22.72 16.74 -21.76
C ASP A 172 23.94 16.29 -22.53
N THR A 173 24.69 17.27 -23.02
CA THR A 173 25.87 17.09 -23.85
C THR A 173 27.00 16.35 -23.15
N LYS A 174 26.88 16.10 -21.83
CA LYS A 174 27.85 15.35 -21.03
C LYS A 174 27.70 13.84 -21.16
N LYS A 175 26.51 13.35 -21.57
CA LYS A 175 26.27 11.92 -21.68
C LYS A 175 26.86 11.31 -22.94
N GLU A 176 27.47 10.11 -22.81
CA GLU A 176 27.89 9.31 -23.95
C GLU A 176 26.75 8.87 -24.85
N ASN A 177 25.59 8.57 -24.21
CA ASN A 177 24.34 8.19 -24.85
C ASN A 177 23.14 8.88 -24.16
N PRO A 178 22.16 9.41 -24.90
CA PRO A 178 20.97 10.05 -24.31
C PRO A 178 20.22 9.20 -23.29
N SER A 179 20.19 7.88 -23.45
CA SER A 179 19.54 6.94 -22.53
C SER A 179 20.33 6.68 -21.24
N ASP A 180 21.59 7.13 -21.14
CA ASP A 180 22.35 7.00 -19.89
C ASP A 180 21.72 7.81 -18.77
N PHE A 181 21.75 7.30 -17.55
CA PHE A 181 21.13 7.96 -16.40
C PHE A 181 22.16 8.29 -15.31
N ALA A 182 21.87 9.36 -14.56
CA ALA A 182 22.78 9.83 -13.52
C ALA A 182 22.77 8.89 -12.31
N LEU A 183 23.96 8.52 -11.85
CA LEU A 183 24.25 7.81 -10.61
C LEU A 183 24.68 8.76 -9.50
N TRP A 184 25.43 9.82 -9.88
CA TRP A 184 25.87 10.90 -9.01
C TRP A 184 25.77 12.22 -9.74
N LYS A 185 25.24 13.24 -9.10
CA LYS A 185 25.10 14.59 -9.64
C LYS A 185 25.97 15.54 -8.83
N LYS A 186 26.96 16.15 -9.47
CA LYS A 186 27.67 17.29 -8.91
C LYS A 186 26.71 18.43 -8.64
N THR A 187 26.76 19.01 -7.47
CA THR A 187 25.91 20.15 -7.11
C THR A 187 26.62 21.16 -6.23
N GLU A 188 26.32 22.43 -6.46
CA GLU A 188 26.76 23.54 -5.62
C GLU A 188 25.62 24.01 -4.68
N VAL A 189 24.37 23.65 -4.97
CA VAL A 189 23.17 24.07 -4.26
C VAL A 189 22.55 22.90 -3.49
N GLY A 190 22.07 23.20 -2.29
CA GLY A 190 21.39 22.24 -1.44
C GLY A 190 22.33 21.26 -0.73
N ILE A 191 21.71 20.30 -0.05
CA ILE A 191 22.44 19.25 0.66
C ILE A 191 23.28 18.42 -0.29
N LYS A 192 24.52 18.14 0.12
CA LYS A 192 25.50 17.42 -0.70
C LYS A 192 26.52 16.71 0.18
N TRP A 193 27.14 15.68 -0.38
CA TRP A 193 28.13 14.85 0.29
C TRP A 193 29.45 14.85 -0.48
N ASP A 194 30.53 14.67 0.25
CA ASP A 194 31.85 14.43 -0.34
C ASP A 194 31.92 13.01 -0.89
N SER A 195 32.54 12.87 -2.06
CA SER A 195 32.72 11.57 -2.69
C SER A 195 33.98 11.56 -3.53
N PRO A 196 34.51 10.39 -3.96
CA PRO A 196 35.61 10.29 -4.90
C PRO A 196 35.33 10.95 -6.26
N PHE A 197 34.08 11.25 -6.56
CA PHE A 197 33.64 11.92 -7.80
C PHE A 197 33.56 13.44 -7.63
N GLY A 198 33.63 13.93 -6.38
CA GLY A 198 33.44 15.31 -5.96
C GLY A 198 32.17 15.53 -5.16
N MET A 199 31.97 16.78 -4.73
CA MET A 199 30.77 17.17 -3.96
C MET A 199 29.52 17.04 -4.81
N GLY A 200 28.53 16.30 -4.28
CA GLY A 200 27.29 16.05 -5.02
C GLY A 200 26.27 15.22 -4.22
N ARG A 201 25.34 14.62 -4.95
CA ARG A 201 24.32 13.74 -4.39
C ARG A 201 24.01 12.56 -5.33
N PRO A 202 23.49 11.43 -4.80
CA PRO A 202 23.19 10.26 -5.61
C PRO A 202 22.02 10.53 -6.58
N GLY A 203 22.03 9.77 -7.67
CA GLY A 203 20.87 9.66 -8.54
C GLY A 203 19.77 8.80 -7.87
N TRP A 204 18.54 9.18 -8.04
CA TRP A 204 17.36 8.55 -7.43
C TRP A 204 17.28 7.01 -7.60
N HIS A 205 17.82 6.46 -8.67
CA HIS A 205 17.72 5.03 -8.99
C HIS A 205 18.71 4.14 -8.23
N THR A 206 19.69 4.72 -7.52
CA THR A 206 20.72 3.97 -6.77
C THR A 206 20.30 3.67 -5.34
N GLU A 207 19.38 4.47 -4.79
CA GLU A 207 18.93 4.39 -3.40
C GLU A 207 18.37 3.01 -3.05
N CYS A 208 17.31 2.58 -3.77
CA CYS A 208 16.62 1.34 -3.50
C CYS A 208 17.52 0.11 -3.68
N VAL A 209 18.41 0.12 -4.68
CA VAL A 209 19.38 -0.96 -4.91
C VAL A 209 20.27 -1.16 -3.69
N CYS A 210 20.83 -0.07 -3.17
CA CYS A 210 21.71 -0.12 -1.99
C CYS A 210 20.98 -0.51 -0.71
N MET A 211 19.76 -0.04 -0.54
CA MET A 211 18.91 -0.40 0.61
C MET A 211 18.53 -1.87 0.59
N ILE A 212 18.14 -2.41 -0.58
CA ILE A 212 17.81 -3.83 -0.76
C ILE A 212 19.05 -4.69 -0.46
N GLU A 213 20.21 -4.32 -1.02
CA GLU A 213 21.46 -5.03 -0.80
C GLU A 213 21.86 -5.04 0.69
N ASP A 214 21.69 -3.90 1.38
CA ASP A 214 22.06 -3.78 2.78
C ASP A 214 21.09 -4.50 3.72
N ILE A 215 19.78 -4.38 3.53
CA ILE A 215 18.77 -4.97 4.41
C ILE A 215 18.71 -6.49 4.23
N PHE A 216 18.66 -6.97 2.99
CA PHE A 216 18.38 -8.39 2.73
C PHE A 216 19.64 -9.21 2.47
N LYS A 217 20.76 -8.60 2.06
CA LYS A 217 22.05 -9.25 1.74
C LYS A 217 21.97 -10.32 0.64
N GLN A 218 20.87 -10.37 -0.07
CA GLN A 218 20.54 -11.33 -1.15
C GLN A 218 19.46 -10.73 -2.05
N PRO A 219 19.18 -11.33 -3.24
CA PRO A 219 18.00 -11.00 -4.01
C PRO A 219 16.72 -11.17 -3.19
N ILE A 220 15.70 -10.39 -3.51
CA ILE A 220 14.42 -10.44 -2.82
C ILE A 220 13.38 -11.23 -3.61
N ASP A 221 12.29 -11.63 -2.93
CA ASP A 221 11.19 -12.32 -3.59
C ASP A 221 10.34 -11.35 -4.41
N ILE A 222 9.88 -10.25 -3.81
CA ILE A 222 8.95 -9.31 -4.42
C ILE A 222 9.53 -7.89 -4.39
N HIS A 223 9.63 -7.28 -5.58
CA HIS A 223 9.89 -5.84 -5.72
C HIS A 223 8.66 -5.14 -6.25
N GLY A 224 8.17 -4.14 -5.53
CA GLY A 224 6.89 -3.51 -5.77
C GLY A 224 6.89 -2.00 -5.89
N GLY A 225 5.83 -1.46 -6.51
CA GLY A 225 5.61 -0.02 -6.59
C GLY A 225 4.44 0.37 -7.49
N GLY A 226 4.27 1.65 -7.74
CA GLY A 226 3.33 2.16 -8.73
C GLY A 226 3.76 1.80 -10.16
N PHE A 227 2.81 1.73 -11.08
CA PHE A 227 3.10 1.43 -12.50
C PHE A 227 4.07 2.42 -13.14
N ASP A 228 4.11 3.65 -12.68
CA ASP A 228 5.02 4.69 -13.15
C ASP A 228 6.47 4.45 -12.75
N LEU A 229 6.73 3.63 -11.73
CA LEU A 229 8.07 3.23 -11.34
C LEU A 229 8.63 2.11 -12.23
N ARG A 230 7.80 1.38 -12.99
CA ARG A 230 8.25 0.32 -13.89
C ARG A 230 9.34 0.81 -14.84
N PHE A 231 9.17 2.04 -15.36
CA PHE A 231 10.16 2.74 -16.17
C PHE A 231 10.13 4.25 -15.84
N PRO A 232 11.30 4.89 -15.64
CA PRO A 232 12.64 4.30 -15.73
C PRO A 232 13.15 3.67 -14.42
N HIS A 233 12.48 3.84 -13.26
CA HIS A 233 13.05 3.60 -11.92
C HIS A 233 13.49 2.13 -11.72
N HIS A 234 12.55 1.19 -11.73
CA HIS A 234 12.86 -0.24 -11.53
C HIS A 234 13.73 -0.84 -12.65
N GLU A 235 13.57 -0.36 -13.89
CA GLU A 235 14.46 -0.76 -14.98
C GLU A 235 15.91 -0.38 -14.69
N ASN A 236 16.14 0.85 -14.19
CA ASN A 236 17.45 1.35 -13.84
C ASN A 236 18.03 0.65 -12.60
N GLU A 237 17.18 0.25 -11.66
CA GLU A 237 17.62 -0.57 -10.52
C GLU A 237 18.09 -1.95 -10.96
N ILE A 238 17.31 -2.64 -11.81
CA ILE A 238 17.71 -3.91 -12.41
C ILE A 238 19.03 -3.79 -13.15
N ALA A 239 19.17 -2.73 -13.95
CA ALA A 239 20.39 -2.50 -14.71
C ALA A 239 21.63 -2.36 -13.83
N GLN A 240 21.54 -1.56 -12.78
CA GLN A 240 22.62 -1.36 -11.82
C GLN A 240 22.98 -2.66 -11.08
N TYR A 241 21.97 -3.37 -10.60
CA TYR A 241 22.19 -4.60 -9.84
C TYR A 241 22.80 -5.72 -10.69
N ARG A 242 22.27 -5.94 -11.91
CA ARG A 242 22.84 -6.90 -12.88
C ARG A 242 24.28 -6.57 -13.27
N ALA A 243 24.60 -5.30 -13.41
CA ALA A 243 25.97 -4.87 -13.76
C ALA A 243 27.02 -5.25 -12.72
N VAL A 244 26.64 -5.33 -11.44
CA VAL A 244 27.54 -5.69 -10.33
C VAL A 244 27.45 -7.18 -9.99
N HIS A 245 26.24 -7.75 -9.96
CA HIS A 245 25.99 -9.09 -9.40
C HIS A 245 25.75 -10.18 -10.45
N HIS A 246 25.48 -9.81 -11.72
CA HIS A 246 25.21 -10.75 -12.82
C HIS A 246 23.97 -11.63 -12.64
N HIS A 247 23.02 -11.21 -11.81
CA HIS A 247 21.71 -11.83 -11.62
C HIS A 247 20.67 -10.78 -11.25
N ASP A 248 19.38 -11.20 -11.18
CA ASP A 248 18.28 -10.27 -10.90
C ASP A 248 18.23 -9.82 -9.43
N LEU A 249 17.81 -8.56 -9.24
CA LEU A 249 17.57 -7.94 -7.93
C LEU A 249 16.40 -8.61 -7.20
N SER A 250 15.35 -8.97 -7.94
CA SER A 250 14.13 -9.54 -7.42
C SER A 250 13.60 -10.64 -8.34
N LYS A 251 12.96 -11.64 -7.75
CA LYS A 251 12.33 -12.73 -8.49
C LYS A 251 11.02 -12.29 -9.16
N TYR A 252 10.21 -11.49 -8.46
CA TYR A 252 8.93 -10.99 -8.95
C TYR A 252 8.88 -9.47 -8.87
N PHE A 253 8.40 -8.84 -9.95
CA PHE A 253 8.12 -7.40 -9.99
C PHE A 253 6.61 -7.19 -10.08
N MET A 254 6.04 -6.51 -9.08
CA MET A 254 4.61 -6.22 -9.01
C MET A 254 4.35 -4.71 -9.11
N HIS A 255 3.49 -4.33 -10.04
CA HIS A 255 3.18 -2.91 -10.27
C HIS A 255 1.68 -2.64 -10.12
N VAL A 256 1.38 -1.64 -9.31
CA VAL A 256 0.00 -1.20 -9.05
C VAL A 256 -0.41 -0.15 -10.09
N GLY A 257 -1.54 -0.37 -10.73
CA GLY A 257 -2.07 0.51 -11.77
C GLY A 257 -2.34 1.93 -11.26
N ARG A 258 -2.39 2.90 -12.16
CA ARG A 258 -2.60 4.32 -11.82
C ARG A 258 -4.03 4.57 -11.33
N LEU A 259 -4.17 5.62 -10.51
CA LEU A 259 -5.46 6.19 -10.15
C LEU A 259 -5.62 7.53 -10.88
N GLY A 260 -6.67 7.65 -11.68
CA GLY A 260 -7.10 8.90 -12.31
C GLY A 260 -8.32 9.49 -11.59
N ILE A 261 -8.59 10.75 -11.80
CA ILE A 261 -9.78 11.45 -11.31
C ILE A 261 -10.59 11.92 -12.51
N ASN A 262 -11.88 11.55 -12.56
CA ASN A 262 -12.80 11.94 -13.64
C ASN A 262 -12.26 11.67 -15.06
N GLY A 263 -11.53 10.57 -15.24
CA GLY A 263 -10.92 10.18 -16.51
C GLY A 263 -9.59 10.84 -16.83
N GLU A 264 -9.12 11.78 -16.00
CA GLU A 264 -7.85 12.47 -16.19
C GLU A 264 -6.78 11.96 -15.23
N LYS A 265 -5.51 12.14 -15.60
CA LYS A 265 -4.39 11.88 -14.70
C LYS A 265 -4.45 12.85 -13.52
N MET A 266 -4.37 12.31 -12.30
CA MET A 266 -4.19 13.13 -11.11
C MET A 266 -2.87 13.90 -11.18
N SER A 267 -2.93 15.23 -11.12
CA SER A 267 -1.74 16.06 -11.04
C SER A 267 -2.00 17.36 -10.30
N LYS A 268 -0.99 17.84 -9.57
CA LYS A 268 -1.06 19.12 -8.85
C LYS A 268 -1.22 20.32 -9.79
N SER A 269 -0.65 20.25 -11.00
CA SER A 269 -0.76 21.32 -12.00
C SER A 269 -2.19 21.48 -12.53
N LEU A 270 -3.01 20.41 -12.49
CA LEU A 270 -4.42 20.44 -12.87
C LEU A 270 -5.35 20.78 -11.70
N GLY A 271 -4.83 20.87 -10.46
CA GLY A 271 -5.62 21.13 -9.28
C GLY A 271 -6.63 20.03 -8.92
N ASN A 272 -6.50 18.83 -9.51
CA ASN A 272 -7.42 17.70 -9.35
C ASN A 272 -6.86 16.63 -8.38
N THR A 273 -6.10 17.03 -7.34
CA THR A 273 -5.53 16.09 -6.38
C THR A 273 -6.39 16.03 -5.12
N VAL A 274 -6.69 14.81 -4.66
CA VAL A 274 -7.27 14.54 -3.35
C VAL A 274 -6.15 14.06 -2.43
N ILE A 275 -5.91 14.79 -1.35
CA ILE A 275 -4.86 14.47 -0.37
C ILE A 275 -5.41 13.45 0.65
N VAL A 276 -4.56 12.54 1.13
CA VAL A 276 -5.00 11.52 2.09
C VAL A 276 -5.51 12.13 3.39
N ASP A 277 -4.85 13.17 3.91
CA ASP A 277 -5.33 13.91 5.10
C ASP A 277 -6.77 14.44 4.97
N ASP A 278 -7.19 14.79 3.74
CA ASP A 278 -8.52 15.34 3.48
C ASP A 278 -9.63 14.28 3.50
N LEU A 279 -9.27 12.99 3.54
CA LEU A 279 -10.25 11.91 3.67
C LEU A 279 -10.88 11.87 5.06
N GLY A 280 -10.14 12.24 6.11
CA GLY A 280 -10.61 12.21 7.49
C GLY A 280 -11.18 10.82 7.87
N ASP A 281 -12.44 10.79 8.30
CA ASP A 281 -13.17 9.57 8.65
C ASP A 281 -13.45 8.63 7.46
N LYS A 282 -13.24 9.12 6.22
CA LYS A 282 -13.36 8.31 5.00
C LYS A 282 -12.06 7.59 4.61
N ALA A 283 -10.99 7.62 5.43
CA ALA A 283 -9.74 6.92 5.13
C ALA A 283 -9.93 5.39 5.02
N LEU A 284 -10.67 4.76 5.95
CA LEU A 284 -10.98 3.33 5.87
C LEU A 284 -11.99 2.99 4.77
N PRO A 285 -13.08 3.76 4.52
CA PRO A 285 -13.85 3.65 3.28
C PRO A 285 -12.99 3.73 2.00
N TYR A 286 -11.99 4.62 1.94
CA TYR A 286 -11.05 4.68 0.83
C TYR A 286 -10.20 3.40 0.74
N ARG A 287 -9.73 2.87 1.87
CA ARG A 287 -9.06 1.56 1.90
C ARG A 287 -9.95 0.48 1.28
N LEU A 288 -11.23 0.38 1.68
CA LEU A 288 -12.16 -0.57 1.09
C LEU A 288 -12.27 -0.36 -0.43
N PHE A 289 -12.49 0.88 -0.87
CA PHE A 289 -12.62 1.22 -2.29
C PHE A 289 -11.43 0.71 -3.10
N ILE A 290 -10.19 1.04 -2.66
CA ILE A 290 -9.01 0.72 -3.44
C ILE A 290 -8.62 -0.76 -3.35
N SER A 291 -8.90 -1.41 -2.23
CA SER A 291 -8.64 -2.83 -2.01
C SER A 291 -9.49 -3.73 -2.89
N MET A 292 -10.71 -3.31 -3.22
CA MET A 292 -11.66 -4.10 -4.00
C MET A 292 -11.56 -3.86 -5.50
N GLN A 293 -10.50 -3.19 -5.95
CA GLN A 293 -10.18 -3.01 -7.36
C GLN A 293 -9.09 -4.00 -7.79
N ASN A 294 -9.11 -4.45 -9.05
CA ASN A 294 -7.96 -5.18 -9.58
C ASN A 294 -6.72 -4.27 -9.53
N TYR A 295 -5.67 -4.72 -8.83
CA TYR A 295 -4.51 -3.87 -8.55
C TYR A 295 -3.74 -3.43 -9.79
N ARG A 296 -3.73 -4.23 -10.87
CA ARG A 296 -3.02 -3.92 -12.12
C ARG A 296 -3.75 -2.91 -12.98
N ASN A 297 -5.07 -2.85 -12.87
CA ASN A 297 -5.86 -1.99 -13.72
C ASN A 297 -5.76 -0.52 -13.30
N GLN A 298 -5.88 0.38 -14.25
CA GLN A 298 -6.12 1.78 -13.94
C GLN A 298 -7.51 1.91 -13.29
N VAL A 299 -7.60 2.68 -12.22
CA VAL A 299 -8.85 2.99 -11.53
C VAL A 299 -9.20 4.45 -11.79
N ASN A 300 -10.45 4.71 -12.12
CA ASN A 300 -10.97 6.06 -12.23
C ASN A 300 -11.76 6.40 -10.95
N PHE A 301 -11.23 7.32 -10.16
CA PHE A 301 -11.91 7.84 -8.99
C PHE A 301 -12.95 8.87 -9.42
N THR A 302 -14.19 8.67 -9.03
CA THR A 302 -15.26 9.68 -9.09
C THR A 302 -15.96 9.74 -7.75
N ASP A 303 -16.53 10.89 -7.41
CA ASP A 303 -17.22 11.07 -6.14
C ASP A 303 -18.39 10.09 -6.00
N GLU A 304 -19.15 9.83 -7.08
CA GLU A 304 -20.29 8.91 -7.06
C GLU A 304 -19.83 7.48 -6.78
N LEU A 305 -18.74 7.05 -7.41
CA LEU A 305 -18.19 5.70 -7.21
C LEU A 305 -17.66 5.57 -5.79
N PHE A 306 -16.92 6.57 -5.30
CA PHE A 306 -16.38 6.54 -3.93
C PHE A 306 -17.50 6.54 -2.89
N GLU A 307 -18.52 7.38 -3.03
CA GLU A 307 -19.68 7.42 -2.13
C GLU A 307 -20.45 6.06 -2.10
N SER A 308 -20.44 5.29 -3.18
CA SER A 308 -21.01 3.94 -3.16
C SER A 308 -20.23 3.01 -2.22
N TYR A 309 -18.89 3.11 -2.23
CA TYR A 309 -18.03 2.34 -1.32
C TYR A 309 -18.10 2.82 0.13
N VAL A 310 -18.28 4.12 0.36
CA VAL A 310 -18.57 4.66 1.70
C VAL A 310 -19.85 4.02 2.26
N LYS A 311 -20.91 3.94 1.46
CA LYS A 311 -22.16 3.28 1.86
C LYS A 311 -21.97 1.78 2.13
N ASP A 312 -21.19 1.10 1.31
CA ASP A 312 -20.91 -0.33 1.50
C ASP A 312 -20.02 -0.58 2.72
N TYR A 313 -19.03 0.29 2.97
CA TYR A 313 -18.25 0.25 4.21
C TYR A 313 -19.15 0.37 5.44
N GLU A 314 -20.10 1.31 5.45
CA GLU A 314 -21.05 1.48 6.54
C GLU A 314 -22.02 0.28 6.69
N LYS A 315 -22.38 -0.39 5.58
CA LYS A 315 -23.17 -1.64 5.65
C LYS A 315 -22.36 -2.77 6.27
N ILE A 316 -21.06 -2.92 5.87
CA ILE A 316 -20.16 -3.93 6.44
C ILE A 316 -20.00 -3.69 7.93
N LYS A 317 -19.68 -2.47 8.32
CA LYS A 317 -19.49 -2.04 9.70
C LYS A 317 -20.74 -2.34 10.55
N ARG A 318 -21.91 -1.95 10.06
CA ARG A 318 -23.19 -2.20 10.74
C ARG A 318 -23.46 -3.68 10.93
N ALA A 319 -23.31 -4.49 9.87
CA ALA A 319 -23.53 -5.92 9.94
C ALA A 319 -22.55 -6.60 10.91
N TYR A 320 -21.28 -6.23 10.87
CA TYR A 320 -20.23 -6.71 11.77
C TYR A 320 -20.61 -6.44 13.23
N GLN A 321 -20.91 -5.20 13.56
CA GLN A 321 -21.17 -4.80 14.95
C GLN A 321 -22.51 -5.31 15.45
N GLN A 322 -23.54 -5.39 14.60
CA GLN A 322 -24.81 -5.99 14.97
C GLN A 322 -24.68 -7.50 15.22
N ALA A 323 -23.86 -8.20 14.44
CA ALA A 323 -23.56 -9.61 14.67
C ALA A 323 -22.86 -9.80 16.01
N GLN A 324 -21.78 -9.03 16.25
CA GLN A 324 -21.01 -9.11 17.48
C GLN A 324 -21.84 -8.78 18.72
N PHE A 325 -22.64 -7.71 18.65
CA PHE A 325 -23.62 -7.38 19.70
C PHE A 325 -24.60 -8.52 19.98
N THR A 326 -25.18 -9.12 18.93
CA THR A 326 -26.15 -10.21 19.06
C THR A 326 -25.55 -11.45 19.71
N LEU A 327 -24.29 -11.80 19.31
CA LEU A 327 -23.57 -12.92 19.89
C LEU A 327 -23.20 -12.67 21.35
N ASP A 328 -22.68 -11.47 21.66
CA ASP A 328 -22.34 -11.08 23.03
C ASP A 328 -23.58 -11.05 23.94
N LEU A 329 -24.68 -10.45 23.48
CA LEU A 329 -25.94 -10.38 24.25
C LEU A 329 -26.47 -11.77 24.63
N ASN A 330 -26.31 -12.75 23.75
CA ASN A 330 -26.80 -14.13 23.97
C ASN A 330 -25.70 -15.05 24.52
N ASN A 331 -24.53 -14.53 24.91
CA ASN A 331 -23.41 -15.29 25.45
C ASN A 331 -22.97 -16.46 24.53
N ILE A 332 -23.01 -16.24 23.21
CA ILE A 332 -22.63 -17.25 22.23
C ILE A 332 -21.11 -17.19 22.05
N VAL A 333 -20.45 -18.29 22.36
CA VAL A 333 -19.01 -18.50 22.11
C VAL A 333 -18.89 -19.66 21.12
N ASN A 334 -18.41 -19.37 19.93
CA ASN A 334 -18.21 -20.36 18.88
C ASN A 334 -17.09 -19.84 17.93
N ASP A 335 -16.04 -20.59 17.78
CA ASP A 335 -14.88 -20.25 16.93
C ASP A 335 -14.96 -20.90 15.53
N SER A 336 -16.07 -21.58 15.21
CA SER A 336 -16.25 -22.21 13.90
C SER A 336 -16.28 -21.17 12.79
N LYS A 337 -15.76 -21.58 11.63
CA LYS A 337 -15.77 -20.79 10.39
C LYS A 337 -16.41 -21.61 9.28
N ASP A 338 -16.95 -20.94 8.27
CA ASP A 338 -17.46 -21.58 7.07
C ASP A 338 -16.31 -21.92 6.13
N GLN A 339 -15.87 -23.18 6.18
CA GLN A 339 -14.70 -23.63 5.42
C GLN A 339 -14.92 -23.49 3.91
N CYS A 340 -16.14 -23.64 3.41
CA CYS A 340 -16.41 -23.50 1.98
C CYS A 340 -16.17 -22.03 1.55
N VAL A 341 -16.57 -21.06 2.37
CA VAL A 341 -16.35 -19.63 2.10
C VAL A 341 -14.88 -19.27 2.24
N ILE A 342 -14.18 -19.84 3.22
CA ILE A 342 -12.71 -19.67 3.37
C ILE A 342 -11.97 -20.23 2.15
N ASP A 343 -12.36 -21.43 1.69
CA ASP A 343 -11.73 -22.06 0.51
C ASP A 343 -11.97 -21.22 -0.76
N GLU A 344 -13.16 -20.62 -0.91
CA GLU A 344 -13.49 -19.70 -2.01
C GLU A 344 -12.68 -18.38 -1.90
N PHE A 345 -12.55 -17.82 -0.71
CA PHE A 345 -11.68 -16.67 -0.43
C PHE A 345 -10.23 -16.95 -0.85
N VAL A 346 -9.67 -18.08 -0.40
CA VAL A 346 -8.30 -18.49 -0.75
C VAL A 346 -8.15 -18.73 -2.25
N LEU A 347 -9.15 -19.32 -2.89
CA LEU A 347 -9.15 -19.54 -4.34
C LEU A 347 -9.04 -18.20 -5.10
N HIS A 348 -9.82 -17.19 -4.71
CA HIS A 348 -9.78 -15.88 -5.34
C HIS A 348 -8.48 -15.13 -5.05
N MET A 349 -8.01 -15.14 -3.80
CA MET A 349 -6.75 -14.46 -3.46
C MET A 349 -5.55 -15.12 -4.12
N ASN A 350 -5.56 -16.44 -4.29
CA ASN A 350 -4.50 -17.19 -5.00
C ASN A 350 -4.48 -16.95 -6.52
N ASP A 351 -5.51 -16.36 -7.08
CA ASP A 351 -5.59 -15.96 -8.49
C ASP A 351 -5.21 -14.48 -8.65
N ASP A 352 -3.92 -14.19 -8.48
CA ASP A 352 -3.32 -12.86 -8.64
C ASP A 352 -4.02 -11.77 -7.82
N PHE A 353 -4.34 -12.10 -6.56
CA PHE A 353 -5.06 -11.19 -5.65
C PHE A 353 -6.38 -10.67 -6.26
N ASN A 354 -7.26 -11.56 -6.69
CA ASN A 354 -8.55 -11.23 -7.28
C ASN A 354 -9.55 -10.71 -6.23
N THR A 355 -9.24 -9.55 -5.68
CA THR A 355 -10.01 -8.88 -4.64
C THR A 355 -11.43 -8.47 -5.07
N PRO A 356 -11.74 -8.16 -6.36
CA PRO A 356 -13.12 -7.92 -6.79
C PRO A 356 -14.07 -9.10 -6.51
N ASN A 357 -13.58 -10.34 -6.67
CA ASN A 357 -14.39 -11.52 -6.36
C ASN A 357 -14.57 -11.69 -4.84
N VAL A 358 -13.51 -11.42 -4.05
CA VAL A 358 -13.61 -11.42 -2.58
C VAL A 358 -14.63 -10.37 -2.10
N TYR A 359 -14.71 -9.22 -2.75
CA TYR A 359 -15.72 -8.22 -2.41
C TYR A 359 -17.16 -8.75 -2.56
N THR A 360 -17.43 -9.49 -3.62
CA THR A 360 -18.72 -10.15 -3.81
C THR A 360 -19.02 -11.14 -2.69
N LEU A 361 -18.01 -11.91 -2.27
CA LEU A 361 -18.12 -12.85 -1.16
C LEU A 361 -18.41 -12.14 0.17
N ILE A 362 -17.75 -11.03 0.48
CA ILE A 362 -18.01 -10.20 1.66
C ILE A 362 -19.47 -9.71 1.66
N LEU A 363 -19.95 -9.18 0.54
CA LEU A 363 -21.34 -8.70 0.44
C LEU A 363 -22.38 -9.81 0.60
N GLN A 364 -22.08 -11.04 0.17
CA GLN A 364 -22.93 -12.19 0.41
C GLN A 364 -22.95 -12.59 1.89
N LEU A 365 -21.77 -12.67 2.54
CA LEU A 365 -21.67 -12.95 3.98
C LEU A 365 -22.50 -11.97 4.83
N ILE A 366 -22.49 -10.68 4.47
CA ILE A 366 -23.30 -9.68 5.17
C ILE A 366 -24.80 -9.97 5.06
N LYS A 367 -25.29 -10.39 3.89
CA LYS A 367 -26.69 -10.79 3.71
C LYS A 367 -27.02 -11.99 4.58
N ASP A 368 -26.15 -12.99 4.62
CA ASP A 368 -26.34 -14.21 5.39
C ASP A 368 -26.28 -13.97 6.90
N ILE A 369 -25.40 -13.09 7.37
CA ILE A 369 -25.37 -12.59 8.76
C ILE A 369 -26.72 -11.97 9.13
N ASN A 370 -27.24 -11.06 8.30
CA ASN A 370 -28.52 -10.42 8.54
C ASN A 370 -29.71 -11.41 8.56
N VAL A 371 -29.64 -12.48 7.74
CA VAL A 371 -30.64 -13.58 7.78
C VAL A 371 -30.53 -14.33 9.09
N SER A 372 -29.33 -14.73 9.52
CA SER A 372 -29.08 -15.46 10.76
C SER A 372 -29.52 -14.67 12.01
N ILE A 373 -29.32 -13.34 12.02
CA ILE A 373 -29.85 -12.47 13.10
C ILE A 373 -31.38 -12.52 13.17
N ARG A 374 -32.07 -12.38 12.02
CA ARG A 374 -33.53 -12.38 11.96
C ARG A 374 -34.14 -13.71 12.33
N SER A 375 -33.52 -14.82 11.90
CA SER A 375 -33.97 -16.19 12.22
C SER A 375 -33.57 -16.63 13.64
N LYS A 376 -32.75 -15.86 14.34
CA LYS A 376 -32.17 -16.20 15.66
C LYS A 376 -31.36 -17.50 15.62
N ASP A 377 -30.75 -17.81 14.47
CA ASP A 377 -29.81 -18.91 14.34
C ASP A 377 -28.38 -18.42 14.75
N TYR A 378 -28.16 -18.44 16.05
CA TYR A 378 -26.90 -17.89 16.63
C TYR A 378 -25.67 -18.73 16.30
N THR A 379 -25.87 -20.04 16.05
CA THR A 379 -24.74 -20.91 15.61
C THR A 379 -24.28 -20.52 14.20
N ALA A 380 -25.20 -20.41 13.25
CA ALA A 380 -24.92 -19.95 11.92
C ALA A 380 -24.37 -18.50 11.91
N LEU A 381 -24.95 -17.63 12.78
CA LEU A 381 -24.46 -16.26 12.94
C LEU A 381 -22.99 -16.21 13.35
N ALA A 382 -22.60 -16.96 14.38
CA ALA A 382 -21.24 -16.99 14.88
C ALA A 382 -20.26 -17.49 13.79
N THR A 383 -20.59 -18.59 13.13
CA THR A 383 -19.78 -19.15 12.03
C THR A 383 -19.54 -18.12 10.93
N LYS A 384 -20.59 -17.42 10.46
CA LYS A 384 -20.48 -16.41 9.40
C LYS A 384 -19.75 -15.16 9.86
N PHE A 385 -19.96 -14.74 11.10
CA PHE A 385 -19.27 -13.60 11.68
C PHE A 385 -17.75 -13.85 11.79
N ASN A 386 -17.34 -15.03 12.28
CA ASN A 386 -15.94 -15.40 12.39
C ASN A 386 -15.27 -15.47 11.00
N THR A 387 -16.00 -16.01 10.01
CA THR A 387 -15.55 -16.07 8.61
C THR A 387 -15.35 -14.66 8.03
N LEU A 388 -16.31 -13.76 8.25
CA LEU A 388 -16.22 -12.37 7.80
C LEU A 388 -15.04 -11.64 8.48
N THR A 389 -14.86 -11.85 9.78
CA THR A 389 -13.76 -11.24 10.55
C THR A 389 -12.40 -11.66 10.01
N GLU A 390 -12.21 -12.95 9.73
CA GLU A 390 -10.96 -13.47 9.16
C GLU A 390 -10.65 -12.86 7.80
N ILE A 391 -11.66 -12.78 6.92
CA ILE A 391 -11.48 -12.16 5.60
C ILE A 391 -11.14 -10.67 5.74
N LEU A 392 -11.88 -9.93 6.59
CA LEU A 392 -11.65 -8.50 6.78
C LEU A 392 -10.28 -8.19 7.40
N ASP A 393 -9.76 -9.08 8.24
CA ASP A 393 -8.42 -8.92 8.84
C ASP A 393 -7.31 -8.92 7.78
N VAL A 394 -7.40 -9.81 6.78
CA VAL A 394 -6.47 -9.80 5.63
C VAL A 394 -6.54 -8.46 4.86
N PHE A 395 -7.70 -7.82 4.82
CA PHE A 395 -7.85 -6.49 4.22
C PHE A 395 -7.53 -5.35 5.19
N GLY A 396 -7.12 -5.63 6.43
CA GLY A 396 -6.84 -4.61 7.46
C GLY A 396 -8.05 -3.74 7.78
N ILE A 397 -9.26 -4.31 7.68
CA ILE A 397 -10.53 -3.62 7.98
C ILE A 397 -11.06 -4.21 9.27
N MET A 398 -10.81 -3.53 10.37
CA MET A 398 -11.27 -3.90 11.69
C MET A 398 -12.21 -2.83 12.25
N PHE A 399 -13.22 -3.27 12.99
CA PHE A 399 -14.17 -2.36 13.61
C PHE A 399 -14.11 -2.48 15.13
N GLU A 400 -14.10 -1.35 15.79
CA GLU A 400 -14.19 -1.30 17.23
C GLU A 400 -15.57 -1.78 17.69
N TYR A 401 -15.60 -2.49 18.80
CA TYR A 401 -16.81 -2.99 19.44
C TYR A 401 -16.70 -2.79 20.95
N HIS A 402 -17.78 -2.24 21.53
CA HIS A 402 -17.93 -2.13 22.96
C HIS A 402 -18.50 -3.44 23.52
N LYS A 403 -17.67 -4.22 24.24
CA LYS A 403 -18.13 -5.46 24.90
C LYS A 403 -19.12 -5.12 26.01
N LEU A 404 -20.26 -5.81 26.00
CA LEU A 404 -21.35 -5.56 26.95
C LEU A 404 -20.94 -5.87 28.39
N THR A 405 -21.10 -4.90 29.27
CA THR A 405 -21.02 -5.10 30.73
C THR A 405 -22.37 -5.64 31.26
N GLU A 406 -22.37 -6.13 32.49
CA GLU A 406 -23.62 -6.54 33.16
C GLU A 406 -24.64 -5.38 33.23
N SER A 407 -24.14 -4.18 33.55
CA SER A 407 -24.98 -2.96 33.57
C SER A 407 -25.58 -2.61 32.22
N ASP A 408 -24.84 -2.85 31.11
CA ASP A 408 -25.35 -2.61 29.76
C ASP A 408 -26.48 -3.61 29.43
N ARG A 409 -26.34 -4.86 29.84
CA ARG A 409 -27.38 -5.90 29.70
C ARG A 409 -28.66 -5.57 30.49
N GLU A 410 -28.50 -5.05 31.71
CA GLU A 410 -29.60 -4.58 32.54
C GLU A 410 -30.39 -3.46 31.85
N VAL A 411 -29.69 -2.40 31.40
CA VAL A 411 -30.32 -1.27 30.69
C VAL A 411 -30.94 -1.74 29.38
N TYR A 412 -30.33 -2.67 28.66
CA TYR A 412 -30.88 -3.25 27.44
C TYR A 412 -32.20 -4.01 27.73
N ASN A 413 -32.23 -4.79 28.80
CA ASN A 413 -33.45 -5.52 29.21
C ASN A 413 -34.56 -4.54 29.59
N LEU A 414 -34.27 -3.48 30.35
CA LEU A 414 -35.26 -2.44 30.68
C LEU A 414 -35.78 -1.73 29.42
N TRP A 415 -34.91 -1.48 28.44
CA TRP A 415 -35.30 -0.95 27.14
C TRP A 415 -36.29 -1.87 26.40
N GLN A 416 -35.96 -3.18 26.33
CA GLN A 416 -36.86 -4.17 25.70
C GLN A 416 -38.19 -4.30 26.43
N GLU A 417 -38.21 -4.28 27.76
CA GLU A 417 -39.43 -4.30 28.57
C GLU A 417 -40.28 -3.06 28.30
N ALA A 418 -39.69 -1.87 28.31
CA ALA A 418 -40.42 -0.64 28.01
C ALA A 418 -41.04 -0.66 26.61
N ARG A 419 -40.35 -1.18 25.61
CA ARG A 419 -40.87 -1.36 24.24
C ARG A 419 -42.01 -2.34 24.18
N THR A 420 -41.94 -3.46 24.89
CA THR A 420 -42.98 -4.49 24.95
C THR A 420 -44.24 -3.93 25.61
N ASN A 421 -44.07 -3.13 26.65
CA ASN A 421 -45.16 -2.48 27.37
C ASN A 421 -45.69 -1.21 26.67
N LYS A 422 -45.10 -0.85 25.50
CA LYS A 422 -45.41 0.38 24.73
C LYS A 422 -45.22 1.66 25.51
N ASP A 423 -44.34 1.66 26.52
CA ASP A 423 -43.91 2.84 27.27
C ASP A 423 -42.75 3.51 26.47
N PHE A 424 -43.14 4.28 25.46
CA PHE A 424 -42.19 4.86 24.52
C PHE A 424 -41.30 5.92 25.18
N GLU A 425 -41.79 6.58 26.21
CA GLU A 425 -41.04 7.62 26.94
C GLU A 425 -39.85 6.97 27.69
N LYS A 426 -40.06 5.90 28.43
CA LYS A 426 -38.98 5.14 29.07
C LYS A 426 -38.08 4.43 28.06
N ALA A 427 -38.69 3.88 27.00
CA ALA A 427 -37.91 3.25 25.95
C ALA A 427 -36.90 4.22 25.31
N ASP A 428 -37.28 5.49 25.09
CA ASP A 428 -36.38 6.51 24.57
C ASP A 428 -35.28 6.89 25.57
N ILE A 429 -35.59 6.96 26.86
CA ILE A 429 -34.61 7.21 27.92
C ILE A 429 -33.51 6.10 27.92
N TYR A 430 -33.91 4.83 28.00
CA TYR A 430 -32.95 3.72 28.01
C TYR A 430 -32.22 3.56 26.70
N ARG A 431 -32.84 3.83 25.56
CA ARG A 431 -32.15 3.86 24.27
C ARG A 431 -31.06 4.90 24.25
N ASN A 432 -31.33 6.13 24.67
CA ASN A 432 -30.38 7.21 24.70
C ASN A 432 -29.22 6.91 25.66
N GLU A 433 -29.49 6.26 26.78
CA GLU A 433 -28.47 5.80 27.71
C GLU A 433 -27.54 4.76 27.05
N LEU A 434 -28.09 3.74 26.37
CA LEU A 434 -27.32 2.73 25.65
C LEU A 434 -26.50 3.33 24.49
N VAL A 435 -27.05 4.34 23.82
CA VAL A 435 -26.32 5.11 22.80
C VAL A 435 -25.16 5.87 23.40
N ASN A 436 -25.37 6.59 24.52
CA ASN A 436 -24.31 7.35 25.19
C ASN A 436 -23.22 6.44 25.79
N ARG A 437 -23.55 5.21 26.12
CA ARG A 437 -22.58 4.16 26.53
C ARG A 437 -21.86 3.50 25.35
N GLY A 438 -22.18 3.85 24.11
CA GLY A 438 -21.60 3.23 22.90
C GLY A 438 -22.13 1.82 22.61
N VAL A 439 -23.26 1.41 23.20
CA VAL A 439 -23.85 0.06 23.05
C VAL A 439 -24.77 -0.04 21.82
N LEU A 440 -25.54 1.01 21.53
CA LEU A 440 -26.52 1.02 20.43
C LEU A 440 -26.22 2.09 19.37
N TRP A 441 -24.97 2.42 19.13
CA TRP A 441 -24.59 3.44 18.14
C TRP A 441 -25.09 3.10 16.70
N PHE A 442 -25.29 1.84 16.33
CA PHE A 442 -25.87 1.42 15.05
C PHE A 442 -27.35 1.78 14.88
N TYR A 443 -28.06 2.18 15.95
CA TYR A 443 -29.44 2.68 15.87
C TYR A 443 -29.52 4.19 15.56
N ILE A 444 -28.45 4.94 15.72
CA ILE A 444 -28.45 6.39 15.47
C ILE A 444 -28.59 6.69 13.97
N MET A 445 -28.05 5.83 13.11
CA MET A 445 -28.03 6.06 11.65
C MET A 445 -29.30 5.64 10.90
N VAL A 446 -30.32 5.11 11.59
CA VAL A 446 -31.58 4.68 10.94
C VAL A 446 -32.61 5.80 10.90
N ASN A 447 -32.40 6.91 11.61
CA ASN A 447 -33.39 7.99 11.78
C ASN A 447 -32.93 9.34 11.18
N HIS A 448 -31.99 9.34 10.26
CA HIS A 448 -31.64 10.53 9.48
C HIS A 448 -31.80 10.33 7.98
#